data_3fa7444fff40f293bfb82caf99a584d2
#
_entry.id   3fa7444fff40f293bfb82caf99a584d2
#
_cell.length_a   1.000
_cell.length_b   1.000
_cell.length_c   1.000
_cell.angle_alpha   90.00
_cell.angle_beta   90.00
_cell.angle_gamma   90.00
#
_symmetry.space_group_name_H-M   'P 1'
#
loop_
_entity.id
_entity.type
_entity.pdbx_description
1 polymer ?
#
loop_
_entity_poly.entity_id
_entity_poly.type
_entity_poly.pdbx_seq_one_letter_code
_entity_poly.pdbx_strand_id
1 'polypeptide(L)'
;MFAVIDCGTTMTRIYLVNDQKEIVASGRKKVGVRDTSITGSRDKLRNGVTELFFEILREHQIPADQVAFAIASGMITSEVGLIEIPHLVAPAGLPELSDGILEVADQSVLPLGRPVYFIRGVRNRYPEPVRAQNLRQVDFMRGEEVQCIGIMNQYSLPYPCNLVALSSHTKIMYINKARQIEASATTISGQFYEAMVSSTNIGKSIVPAEGEEAGGYGYEELIEIAADCVHHAGLGRTMLMPRFLQVLMKTNSSERQIFVDAAIAADDLKAFHEMRSQGYHSDFYLLYGHESRCRMYTYMLKKEFGRQLEIKSVHSKEDLDRMTVDGSIAVALERIQRGKSLERMM
;
A
#
# COMPACT_ATOMS: atom_id res chain seq x y z
N MET A 1 -11.89 -15.04 19.30
CA MET A 1 -10.82 -14.36 18.50
C MET A 1 -11.07 -14.55 17.01
N PHE A 2 -10.36 -13.82 16.12
CA PHE A 2 -10.47 -13.92 14.67
C PHE A 2 -9.12 -13.65 13.98
N ALA A 3 -9.02 -14.02 12.70
CA ALA A 3 -7.82 -13.80 11.90
C ALA A 3 -8.01 -12.62 10.95
N VAL A 4 -6.96 -11.79 10.78
CA VAL A 4 -6.87 -10.78 9.72
C VAL A 4 -5.79 -11.21 8.74
N ILE A 5 -6.14 -11.33 7.46
CA ILE A 5 -5.29 -11.76 6.36
C ILE A 5 -5.05 -10.58 5.43
N ASP A 6 -3.81 -10.12 5.37
CA ASP A 6 -3.33 -9.13 4.41
C ASP A 6 -2.52 -9.85 3.32
N CYS A 7 -3.07 -9.96 2.13
CA CYS A 7 -2.42 -10.63 1.01
C CYS A 7 -2.01 -9.63 -0.07
N GLY A 8 -0.72 -9.39 -0.16
CA GLY A 8 -0.14 -8.52 -1.18
C GLY A 8 0.29 -9.27 -2.44
N THR A 9 1.06 -8.58 -3.28
CA THR A 9 1.59 -9.14 -4.53
C THR A 9 2.60 -10.27 -4.27
N THR A 10 3.47 -10.12 -3.27
CA THR A 10 4.60 -11.05 -3.02
C THR A 10 4.62 -11.63 -1.60
N MET A 11 3.84 -11.06 -0.69
CA MET A 11 3.87 -11.39 0.73
C MET A 11 2.45 -11.46 1.27
N THR A 12 2.19 -12.48 2.08
CA THR A 12 0.98 -12.57 2.91
C THR A 12 1.35 -12.43 4.38
N ARG A 13 0.54 -11.69 5.12
CA ARG A 13 0.61 -11.54 6.57
C ARG A 13 -0.70 -12.00 7.19
N ILE A 14 -0.63 -12.67 8.32
CA ILE A 14 -1.79 -13.07 9.10
C ILE A 14 -1.58 -12.61 10.55
N TYR A 15 -2.62 -12.00 11.11
CA TYR A 15 -2.67 -11.54 12.49
C TYR A 15 -3.84 -12.25 13.18
N LEU A 16 -3.59 -12.85 14.33
CA LEU A 16 -4.63 -13.35 15.22
C LEU A 16 -4.96 -12.28 16.24
N VAL A 17 -6.23 -11.98 16.37
CA VAL A 17 -6.74 -10.85 17.15
C VAL A 17 -7.74 -11.37 18.18
N ASN A 18 -7.58 -10.95 19.44
CA ASN A 18 -8.51 -11.29 20.50
C ASN A 18 -9.75 -10.37 20.51
N ASP A 19 -10.68 -10.63 21.43
CA ASP A 19 -11.92 -9.88 21.55
C ASP A 19 -11.69 -8.44 22.05
N GLN A 20 -10.53 -8.14 22.65
CA GLN A 20 -10.06 -6.80 23.01
C GLN A 20 -9.42 -6.03 21.84
N LYS A 21 -9.39 -6.64 20.65
CA LYS A 21 -8.74 -6.12 19.41
C LYS A 21 -7.22 -6.05 19.51
N GLU A 22 -6.60 -6.85 20.34
CA GLU A 22 -5.16 -6.93 20.46
C GLU A 22 -4.61 -8.02 19.55
N ILE A 23 -3.48 -7.77 18.90
CA ILE A 23 -2.75 -8.77 18.12
C ILE A 23 -2.05 -9.71 19.10
N VAL A 24 -2.51 -10.94 19.19
CA VAL A 24 -1.94 -11.97 20.10
C VAL A 24 -0.91 -12.84 19.42
N ALA A 25 -0.96 -12.97 18.11
CA ALA A 25 0.01 -13.69 17.30
C ALA A 25 0.03 -13.16 15.89
N SER A 26 1.14 -13.27 15.20
CA SER A 26 1.23 -12.90 13.78
C SER A 26 2.30 -13.70 13.05
N GLY A 27 2.15 -13.85 11.76
CA GLY A 27 3.14 -14.46 10.89
C GLY A 27 3.12 -13.88 9.49
N ARG A 28 4.18 -14.13 8.74
CA ARG A 28 4.30 -13.72 7.35
C ARG A 28 4.93 -14.80 6.50
N LYS A 29 4.50 -14.91 5.26
CA LYS A 29 5.03 -15.89 4.30
C LYS A 29 5.26 -15.21 2.96
N LYS A 30 6.39 -15.53 2.31
CA LYS A 30 6.69 -15.05 0.96
C LYS A 30 5.84 -15.81 -0.06
N VAL A 31 4.55 -15.53 -0.04
CA VAL A 31 3.53 -16.03 -0.98
C VAL A 31 2.54 -14.90 -1.23
N GLY A 32 2.14 -14.72 -2.47
CA GLY A 32 1.22 -13.65 -2.89
C GLY A 32 0.67 -13.92 -4.29
N VAL A 33 -0.11 -12.99 -4.83
CA VAL A 33 -0.76 -13.19 -6.13
C VAL A 33 0.22 -13.27 -7.31
N ARG A 34 1.45 -12.80 -7.16
CA ARG A 34 2.52 -13.00 -8.15
C ARG A 34 2.78 -14.48 -8.42
N ASP A 35 2.62 -15.34 -7.41
CA ASP A 35 2.77 -16.79 -7.58
C ASP A 35 1.71 -17.34 -8.53
N THR A 36 0.45 -16.90 -8.41
CA THR A 36 -0.62 -17.23 -9.35
C THR A 36 -0.32 -16.72 -10.76
N SER A 37 0.14 -15.47 -10.89
CA SER A 37 0.48 -14.88 -12.20
C SER A 37 1.60 -15.66 -12.92
N ILE A 38 2.57 -16.20 -12.17
CA ILE A 38 3.69 -16.97 -12.73
C ILE A 38 3.28 -18.40 -13.07
N THR A 39 2.50 -19.06 -12.20
CA THR A 39 2.19 -20.49 -12.31
C THR A 39 0.91 -20.76 -13.09
N GLY A 40 0.02 -19.77 -13.23
CA GLY A 40 -1.33 -19.95 -13.76
C GLY A 40 -2.27 -20.69 -12.80
N SER A 41 -1.82 -21.08 -11.59
CA SER A 41 -2.60 -21.80 -10.58
C SER A 41 -2.67 -21.02 -9.28
N ARG A 42 -3.86 -21.02 -8.66
CA ARG A 42 -4.11 -20.44 -7.32
C ARG A 42 -3.66 -21.34 -6.17
N ASP A 43 -3.23 -22.56 -6.46
CA ASP A 43 -2.94 -23.58 -5.43
C ASP A 43 -1.78 -23.17 -4.53
N LYS A 44 -0.71 -22.59 -5.09
CA LYS A 44 0.43 -22.14 -4.29
C LYS A 44 0.02 -21.04 -3.32
N LEU A 45 -0.81 -20.08 -3.76
CA LEU A 45 -1.33 -19.01 -2.92
C LEU A 45 -2.25 -19.59 -1.84
N ARG A 46 -3.23 -20.42 -2.24
CA ARG A 46 -4.19 -21.05 -1.31
C ARG A 46 -3.47 -21.84 -0.23
N ASN A 47 -2.58 -22.75 -0.64
CA ASN A 47 -1.84 -23.60 0.29
C ASN A 47 -0.94 -22.77 1.21
N GLY A 48 -0.21 -21.77 0.66
CA GLY A 48 0.67 -20.93 1.44
C GLY A 48 -0.03 -20.09 2.50
N VAL A 49 -1.23 -19.54 2.19
CA VAL A 49 -2.07 -18.82 3.16
C VAL A 49 -2.60 -19.78 4.23
N THR A 50 -3.08 -20.95 3.81
CA THR A 50 -3.60 -22.00 4.71
C THR A 50 -2.51 -22.50 5.66
N GLU A 51 -1.35 -22.84 5.13
CA GLU A 51 -0.19 -23.29 5.91
C GLU A 51 0.22 -22.24 6.94
N LEU A 52 0.36 -20.97 6.52
CA LEU A 52 0.73 -19.88 7.42
C LEU A 52 -0.27 -19.73 8.57
N PHE A 53 -1.58 -19.83 8.27
CA PHE A 53 -2.61 -19.77 9.31
C PHE A 53 -2.44 -20.87 10.36
N PHE A 54 -2.28 -22.13 9.93
CA PHE A 54 -2.11 -23.25 10.85
C PHE A 54 -0.71 -23.30 11.51
N GLU A 55 0.33 -22.77 10.87
CA GLU A 55 1.65 -22.56 11.46
C GLU A 55 1.56 -21.64 12.68
N ILE A 56 0.93 -20.47 12.54
CA ILE A 56 0.76 -19.51 13.64
C ILE A 56 -0.02 -20.13 14.81
N LEU A 57 -1.13 -20.82 14.52
CA LEU A 57 -1.92 -21.50 15.55
C LEU A 57 -1.08 -22.51 16.35
N ARG A 58 -0.30 -23.33 15.65
CA ARG A 58 0.56 -24.34 16.26
C ARG A 58 1.70 -23.71 17.07
N GLU A 59 2.40 -22.72 16.53
CA GLU A 59 3.52 -22.06 17.20
C GLU A 59 3.10 -21.35 18.49
N HIS A 60 1.91 -20.77 18.51
CA HIS A 60 1.37 -20.07 19.67
C HIS A 60 0.43 -20.95 20.53
N GLN A 61 0.31 -22.27 20.22
CA GLN A 61 -0.52 -23.21 20.93
C GLN A 61 -2.00 -22.78 21.07
N ILE A 62 -2.50 -22.12 20.01
CA ILE A 62 -3.88 -21.63 19.94
C ILE A 62 -4.76 -22.72 19.30
N PRO A 63 -5.80 -23.23 19.98
CA PRO A 63 -6.76 -24.15 19.40
C PRO A 63 -7.50 -23.53 18.21
N ALA A 64 -7.62 -24.29 17.12
CA ALA A 64 -8.22 -23.76 15.90
C ALA A 64 -9.69 -23.32 16.08
N ASP A 65 -10.44 -23.96 16.93
CA ASP A 65 -11.84 -23.65 17.25
C ASP A 65 -12.03 -22.31 17.99
N GLN A 66 -10.97 -21.77 18.58
CA GLN A 66 -11.00 -20.43 19.19
C GLN A 66 -11.04 -19.30 18.16
N VAL A 67 -10.68 -19.56 16.89
CA VAL A 67 -10.76 -18.55 15.82
C VAL A 67 -12.11 -18.70 15.11
N ALA A 68 -13.04 -17.80 15.36
CA ALA A 68 -14.40 -17.88 14.85
C ALA A 68 -14.52 -17.65 13.34
N PHE A 69 -13.76 -16.71 12.79
CA PHE A 69 -13.78 -16.33 11.37
C PHE A 69 -12.44 -15.68 10.96
N ALA A 70 -12.27 -15.47 9.66
CA ALA A 70 -11.18 -14.70 9.12
C ALA A 70 -11.70 -13.51 8.29
N ILE A 71 -10.93 -12.43 8.27
CA ILE A 71 -11.15 -11.25 7.41
C ILE A 71 -9.97 -11.17 6.46
N ALA A 72 -10.22 -11.07 5.16
CA ALA A 72 -9.17 -11.04 4.14
C ALA A 72 -9.30 -9.79 3.27
N SER A 73 -8.18 -9.11 3.05
CA SER A 73 -8.07 -7.91 2.22
C SER A 73 -6.85 -7.96 1.32
N GLY A 74 -6.75 -6.99 0.41
CA GLY A 74 -5.65 -6.88 -0.53
C GLY A 74 -5.85 -7.69 -1.81
N MET A 75 -4.76 -8.04 -2.45
CA MET A 75 -4.76 -8.69 -3.75
C MET A 75 -5.42 -10.06 -3.80
N ILE A 76 -5.73 -10.68 -2.65
CA ILE A 76 -6.45 -11.96 -2.56
C ILE A 76 -7.83 -11.90 -3.24
N THR A 77 -8.40 -10.70 -3.40
CA THR A 77 -9.71 -10.45 -4.04
C THR A 77 -9.61 -10.01 -5.50
N SER A 78 -8.43 -10.11 -6.12
CA SER A 78 -8.21 -9.79 -7.54
C SER A 78 -8.44 -11.00 -8.45
N GLU A 79 -8.40 -10.77 -9.75
CA GLU A 79 -8.50 -11.83 -10.79
C GLU A 79 -7.40 -12.89 -10.66
N VAL A 80 -6.23 -12.51 -10.14
CA VAL A 80 -5.11 -13.41 -9.83
C VAL A 80 -5.07 -13.83 -8.35
N GLY A 81 -6.05 -13.40 -7.55
CA GLY A 81 -6.25 -13.80 -6.17
C GLY A 81 -6.97 -15.14 -6.03
N LEU A 82 -7.45 -15.45 -4.81
CA LEU A 82 -8.23 -16.66 -4.56
C LEU A 82 -9.67 -16.55 -5.07
N ILE A 83 -10.22 -15.33 -5.00
CA ILE A 83 -11.58 -15.02 -5.46
C ILE A 83 -11.57 -13.63 -6.11
N GLU A 84 -12.16 -13.51 -7.30
CA GLU A 84 -12.32 -12.22 -7.94
C GLU A 84 -13.60 -11.54 -7.45
N ILE A 85 -13.45 -10.32 -6.88
CA ILE A 85 -14.57 -9.52 -6.42
C ILE A 85 -14.46 -8.13 -7.06
N PRO A 86 -15.52 -7.65 -7.74
CA PRO A 86 -15.51 -6.31 -8.35
C PRO A 86 -15.24 -5.21 -7.32
N HIS A 87 -14.50 -4.17 -7.72
CA HIS A 87 -14.24 -3.01 -6.87
C HIS A 87 -15.53 -2.24 -6.55
N LEU A 88 -15.55 -1.60 -5.39
CA LEU A 88 -16.49 -0.51 -5.12
C LEU A 88 -16.10 0.71 -5.94
N VAL A 89 -17.07 1.49 -6.35
CA VAL A 89 -16.83 2.77 -7.06
C VAL A 89 -16.77 3.89 -6.04
N ALA A 90 -15.70 4.68 -6.06
CA ALA A 90 -15.57 5.87 -5.21
C ALA A 90 -16.73 6.87 -5.44
N PRO A 91 -17.16 7.65 -4.41
CA PRO A 91 -16.58 7.68 -3.08
C PRO A 91 -16.99 6.47 -2.23
N ALA A 92 -16.05 5.95 -1.44
CA ALA A 92 -16.30 4.81 -0.57
C ALA A 92 -15.58 5.00 0.79
N GLY A 93 -16.31 4.84 1.87
CA GLY A 93 -15.82 4.88 3.24
C GLY A 93 -16.18 3.61 4.00
N LEU A 94 -16.18 3.69 5.33
CA LEU A 94 -16.48 2.56 6.19
C LEU A 94 -17.85 1.91 5.90
N PRO A 95 -18.96 2.66 5.69
CA PRO A 95 -20.24 2.09 5.36
C PRO A 95 -20.24 1.28 4.06
N GLU A 96 -19.70 1.84 2.98
CA GLU A 96 -19.70 1.22 1.66
C GLU A 96 -18.80 -0.04 1.64
N LEU A 97 -17.65 0.01 2.32
CA LEU A 97 -16.77 -1.14 2.47
C LEU A 97 -17.42 -2.26 3.26
N SER A 98 -18.12 -1.91 4.34
CA SER A 98 -18.86 -2.86 5.18
C SER A 98 -20.01 -3.55 4.42
N ASP A 99 -20.82 -2.78 3.71
CA ASP A 99 -21.92 -3.33 2.89
C ASP A 99 -21.40 -4.18 1.72
N GLY A 100 -20.18 -3.86 1.25
CA GLY A 100 -19.49 -4.57 0.18
C GLY A 100 -18.78 -5.86 0.56
N ILE A 101 -18.70 -6.23 1.84
CA ILE A 101 -18.06 -7.50 2.27
C ILE A 101 -18.75 -8.70 1.64
N LEU A 102 -17.93 -9.63 1.15
CA LEU A 102 -18.39 -10.95 0.69
C LEU A 102 -18.00 -12.02 1.71
N GLU A 103 -18.99 -12.68 2.30
CA GLU A 103 -18.80 -13.85 3.14
C GLU A 103 -18.67 -15.10 2.26
N VAL A 104 -17.62 -15.89 2.48
CA VAL A 104 -17.38 -17.16 1.78
C VAL A 104 -17.12 -18.26 2.80
N ALA A 105 -18.03 -19.22 2.87
CA ALA A 105 -17.89 -20.42 3.70
C ALA A 105 -17.30 -21.60 2.93
N ASP A 106 -17.20 -21.50 1.60
CA ASP A 106 -16.67 -22.55 0.73
C ASP A 106 -15.17 -22.78 0.98
N GLN A 107 -14.87 -23.94 1.54
CA GLN A 107 -13.50 -24.35 1.87
C GLN A 107 -12.63 -24.63 0.65
N SER A 108 -13.21 -24.71 -0.55
CA SER A 108 -12.41 -24.83 -1.79
C SER A 108 -11.70 -23.52 -2.16
N VAL A 109 -12.22 -22.38 -1.71
CA VAL A 109 -11.61 -21.06 -1.90
C VAL A 109 -10.43 -20.88 -0.94
N LEU A 110 -10.67 -21.08 0.37
CA LEU A 110 -9.62 -20.98 1.40
C LEU A 110 -9.96 -21.91 2.58
N PRO A 111 -9.28 -23.05 2.71
CA PRO A 111 -9.63 -24.13 3.64
C PRO A 111 -9.16 -23.86 5.08
N LEU A 112 -9.74 -22.88 5.75
CA LEU A 112 -9.45 -22.56 7.14
C LEU A 112 -10.39 -23.25 8.14
N GLY A 113 -11.41 -23.97 7.67
CA GLY A 113 -12.45 -24.59 8.51
C GLY A 113 -13.46 -23.59 9.10
N ARG A 114 -13.54 -22.37 8.55
CA ARG A 114 -14.39 -21.27 9.02
C ARG A 114 -14.74 -20.31 7.90
N PRO A 115 -15.77 -19.44 8.05
CA PRO A 115 -16.09 -18.43 7.06
C PRO A 115 -14.98 -17.39 6.95
N VAL A 116 -14.77 -16.89 5.73
CA VAL A 116 -13.84 -15.82 5.42
C VAL A 116 -14.61 -14.62 4.85
N TYR A 117 -14.41 -13.46 5.43
CA TYR A 117 -15.01 -12.20 5.02
C TYR A 117 -14.00 -11.44 4.14
N PHE A 118 -14.27 -11.36 2.84
CA PHE A 118 -13.42 -10.68 1.87
C PHE A 118 -13.84 -9.23 1.69
N ILE A 119 -12.91 -8.30 1.95
CA ILE A 119 -13.11 -6.86 1.74
C ILE A 119 -12.80 -6.53 0.29
N ARG A 120 -13.66 -5.75 -0.34
CA ARG A 120 -13.50 -5.29 -1.73
C ARG A 120 -12.49 -4.15 -1.81
N GLY A 121 -11.75 -4.12 -2.93
CA GLY A 121 -11.00 -2.93 -3.31
C GLY A 121 -11.91 -1.76 -3.73
N VAL A 122 -11.30 -0.59 -3.90
CA VAL A 122 -11.98 0.63 -4.38
C VAL A 122 -11.37 1.07 -5.70
N ARG A 123 -12.18 1.55 -6.64
CA ARG A 123 -11.74 2.18 -7.89
C ARG A 123 -12.26 3.60 -8.02
N ASN A 124 -11.54 4.43 -8.76
CA ASN A 124 -12.02 5.76 -9.11
C ASN A 124 -13.35 5.69 -9.85
N ARG A 125 -14.15 6.75 -9.74
CA ARG A 125 -15.30 6.96 -10.62
C ARG A 125 -14.83 7.51 -11.97
N TYR A 126 -15.19 6.86 -13.04
CA TYR A 126 -14.90 7.29 -14.40
C TYR A 126 -16.09 6.96 -15.33
N PRO A 127 -16.21 7.64 -16.50
CA PRO A 127 -17.25 7.34 -17.47
C PRO A 127 -17.17 5.90 -17.98
N GLU A 128 -18.30 5.23 -18.11
CA GLU A 128 -18.38 3.90 -18.71
C GLU A 128 -19.04 3.97 -20.10
N PRO A 129 -18.60 3.16 -21.05
CA PRO A 129 -17.43 2.26 -20.99
C PRO A 129 -16.11 3.01 -20.93
N VAL A 130 -15.11 2.42 -20.26
CA VAL A 130 -13.76 2.98 -20.21
C VAL A 130 -13.18 3.01 -21.61
N ARG A 131 -12.66 4.17 -22.00
CA ARG A 131 -12.01 4.38 -23.30
C ARG A 131 -10.56 4.80 -23.09
N ALA A 132 -9.70 4.60 -24.08
CA ALA A 132 -8.30 4.99 -24.02
C ALA A 132 -8.11 6.48 -23.65
N GLN A 133 -9.01 7.35 -24.08
CA GLN A 133 -9.00 8.78 -23.74
C GLN A 133 -9.22 9.07 -22.26
N ASN A 134 -9.83 8.15 -21.52
CA ASN A 134 -10.08 8.26 -20.08
C ASN A 134 -9.04 7.55 -19.22
N LEU A 135 -7.99 6.95 -19.81
CA LEU A 135 -7.04 6.10 -19.10
C LEU A 135 -6.36 6.82 -17.92
N ARG A 136 -6.10 8.13 -18.04
CA ARG A 136 -5.50 8.94 -16.95
C ARG A 136 -6.38 9.09 -15.71
N GLN A 137 -7.70 8.87 -15.83
CA GLN A 137 -8.66 8.95 -14.73
C GLN A 137 -8.84 7.60 -14.02
N VAL A 138 -8.39 6.52 -14.66
CA VAL A 138 -8.55 5.15 -14.13
C VAL A 138 -7.50 4.88 -13.09
N ASP A 139 -7.96 4.54 -11.90
CA ASP A 139 -7.13 3.97 -10.84
C ASP A 139 -7.96 3.08 -9.92
N PHE A 140 -7.30 2.16 -9.25
CA PHE A 140 -7.93 1.25 -8.29
C PHE A 140 -6.93 0.81 -7.22
N MET A 141 -7.45 0.32 -6.10
CA MET A 141 -6.65 -0.17 -4.98
C MET A 141 -7.23 -1.45 -4.40
N ARG A 142 -6.36 -2.27 -3.83
CA ARG A 142 -6.72 -3.44 -3.02
C ARG A 142 -5.74 -3.57 -1.85
N GLY A 143 -6.26 -3.29 -0.64
CA GLY A 143 -5.53 -3.28 0.62
C GLY A 143 -5.40 -1.88 1.21
N GLU A 144 -5.11 -0.87 0.42
CA GLU A 144 -4.95 0.50 0.89
C GLU A 144 -6.28 1.11 1.37
N GLU A 145 -7.43 0.68 0.85
CA GLU A 145 -8.76 1.08 1.36
C GLU A 145 -8.93 0.71 2.82
N VAL A 146 -8.46 -0.46 3.20
CA VAL A 146 -8.49 -0.92 4.60
C VAL A 146 -7.55 -0.10 5.46
N GLN A 147 -6.35 0.18 4.97
CA GLN A 147 -5.38 1.03 5.65
C GLN A 147 -5.92 2.46 5.85
N CYS A 148 -6.63 3.01 4.86
CA CYS A 148 -7.31 4.30 4.99
C CYS A 148 -8.29 4.30 6.16
N ILE A 149 -9.13 3.27 6.30
CA ILE A 149 -10.07 3.16 7.43
C ILE A 149 -9.31 3.07 8.77
N GLY A 150 -8.24 2.25 8.82
CA GLY A 150 -7.40 2.15 10.01
C GLY A 150 -6.77 3.48 10.41
N ILE A 151 -6.18 4.20 9.47
CA ILE A 151 -5.61 5.53 9.69
C ILE A 151 -6.67 6.51 10.18
N MET A 152 -7.84 6.57 9.54
CA MET A 152 -8.94 7.46 9.94
C MET A 152 -9.50 7.17 11.33
N ASN A 153 -9.33 5.95 11.83
CA ASN A 153 -9.75 5.55 13.17
C ASN A 153 -8.66 5.80 14.23
N GLN A 154 -7.39 5.68 13.86
CA GLN A 154 -6.25 5.86 14.80
C GLN A 154 -5.86 7.32 14.98
N TYR A 155 -6.01 8.14 13.94
CA TYR A 155 -5.51 9.52 13.92
C TYR A 155 -6.64 10.52 13.79
N SER A 156 -6.57 11.60 14.59
CA SER A 156 -7.42 12.77 14.38
C SER A 156 -6.89 13.56 13.18
N LEU A 157 -7.57 13.44 12.04
CA LEU A 157 -7.18 14.07 10.79
C LEU A 157 -8.09 15.26 10.47
N PRO A 158 -7.57 16.36 9.92
CA PRO A 158 -8.38 17.37 9.28
C PRO A 158 -8.92 16.84 7.94
N TYR A 159 -10.20 17.04 7.66
CA TYR A 159 -10.79 16.64 6.37
C TYR A 159 -11.21 17.87 5.54
N PRO A 160 -10.96 17.89 4.22
CA PRO A 160 -10.35 16.80 3.45
C PRO A 160 -8.85 16.63 3.73
N CYS A 161 -8.30 15.44 3.47
CA CYS A 161 -6.89 15.16 3.60
C CYS A 161 -6.39 14.22 2.49
N ASN A 162 -5.07 14.19 2.28
CA ASN A 162 -4.44 13.21 1.41
C ASN A 162 -3.67 12.18 2.25
N LEU A 163 -3.91 10.90 1.99
CA LEU A 163 -3.12 9.80 2.52
C LEU A 163 -2.21 9.28 1.41
N VAL A 164 -0.95 9.00 1.73
CA VAL A 164 0.03 8.56 0.72
C VAL A 164 0.74 7.31 1.22
N ALA A 165 0.48 6.18 0.57
CA ALA A 165 1.21 4.94 0.80
C ALA A 165 2.53 4.95 0.04
N LEU A 166 3.64 4.71 0.73
CA LEU A 166 5.00 4.68 0.16
C LEU A 166 5.59 3.26 0.34
N SER A 167 5.09 2.31 -0.46
CA SER A 167 5.49 0.90 -0.42
C SER A 167 6.02 0.42 -1.78
N SER A 168 5.62 -0.74 -2.26
CA SER A 168 5.93 -1.22 -3.63
C SER A 168 5.37 -0.29 -4.72
N HIS A 169 4.31 0.43 -4.39
CA HIS A 169 3.73 1.50 -5.19
C HIS A 169 3.76 2.78 -4.36
N THR A 170 3.77 3.94 -5.01
CA THR A 170 3.33 5.17 -4.38
C THR A 170 1.85 5.34 -4.72
N LYS A 171 1.00 5.39 -3.71
CA LYS A 171 -0.44 5.57 -3.90
C LYS A 171 -0.92 6.80 -3.16
N ILE A 172 -1.45 7.75 -3.89
CA ILE A 172 -2.03 9.00 -3.38
C ILE A 172 -3.54 8.78 -3.30
N MET A 173 -4.13 9.00 -2.14
CA MET A 173 -5.56 8.84 -1.90
C MET A 173 -6.10 10.14 -1.34
N TYR A 174 -7.15 10.67 -1.96
CA TYR A 174 -7.87 11.85 -1.45
C TYR A 174 -9.08 11.40 -0.65
N ILE A 175 -9.12 11.85 0.59
CA ILE A 175 -10.21 11.60 1.53
C ILE A 175 -11.05 12.86 1.65
N ASN A 176 -12.32 12.78 1.31
CA ASN A 176 -13.25 13.89 1.32
C ASN A 176 -13.73 14.25 2.73
N LYS A 177 -14.54 15.32 2.84
CA LYS A 177 -15.11 15.79 4.11
C LYS A 177 -16.04 14.76 4.77
N ALA A 178 -16.60 13.83 4.01
CA ALA A 178 -17.45 12.75 4.53
C ALA A 178 -16.63 11.52 4.99
N ARG A 179 -15.29 11.63 5.03
CA ARG A 179 -14.36 10.54 5.39
C ARG A 179 -14.44 9.35 4.43
N GLN A 180 -14.59 9.62 3.14
CA GLN A 180 -14.64 8.62 2.08
C GLN A 180 -13.44 8.80 1.14
N ILE A 181 -12.90 7.70 0.66
CA ILE A 181 -11.92 7.68 -0.44
C ILE A 181 -12.67 8.14 -1.69
N GLU A 182 -12.31 9.28 -2.23
CA GLU A 182 -12.98 9.85 -3.40
C GLU A 182 -12.21 9.65 -4.69
N ALA A 183 -10.89 9.68 -4.62
CA ALA A 183 -10.00 9.43 -5.75
C ALA A 183 -8.66 8.88 -5.30
N SER A 184 -7.98 8.19 -6.22
CA SER A 184 -6.59 7.76 -6.05
C SER A 184 -5.78 7.92 -7.33
N ALA A 185 -4.44 7.96 -7.18
CA ALA A 185 -3.48 7.85 -8.26
C ALA A 185 -2.31 6.99 -7.81
N THR A 186 -1.90 6.06 -8.66
CA THR A 186 -0.88 5.06 -8.34
C THR A 186 0.30 5.14 -9.29
N THR A 187 1.52 5.06 -8.75
CA THR A 187 2.75 4.84 -9.52
C THR A 187 3.44 3.56 -9.07
N ILE A 188 4.29 2.98 -9.91
CA ILE A 188 5.02 1.73 -9.61
C ILE A 188 6.39 1.97 -8.96
N SER A 189 6.59 3.06 -8.27
CA SER A 189 7.88 3.59 -7.84
C SER A 189 8.75 2.62 -7.07
N GLY A 190 8.19 1.91 -6.08
CA GLY A 190 8.96 0.93 -5.31
C GLY A 190 9.32 -0.30 -6.13
N GLN A 191 8.43 -0.81 -6.97
CA GLN A 191 8.73 -1.93 -7.89
C GLN A 191 9.72 -1.52 -8.95
N PHE A 192 9.64 -0.29 -9.44
CA PHE A 192 10.60 0.24 -10.40
C PHE A 192 12.00 0.32 -9.80
N TYR A 193 12.12 0.82 -8.56
CA TYR A 193 13.39 0.80 -7.81
C TYR A 193 13.93 -0.63 -7.67
N GLU A 194 13.09 -1.57 -7.21
CA GLU A 194 13.49 -2.98 -7.04
C GLU A 194 13.98 -3.60 -8.37
N ALA A 195 13.25 -3.36 -9.46
CA ALA A 195 13.63 -3.85 -10.79
C ALA A 195 14.95 -3.24 -11.27
N MET A 196 15.16 -1.95 -11.04
CA MET A 196 16.42 -1.27 -11.37
C MET A 196 17.59 -1.88 -10.61
N VAL A 197 17.46 -2.08 -9.30
CA VAL A 197 18.53 -2.65 -8.47
C VAL A 197 18.83 -4.09 -8.84
N SER A 198 17.81 -4.91 -9.06
CA SER A 198 17.97 -6.36 -9.25
C SER A 198 18.24 -6.77 -10.69
N SER A 199 17.80 -5.98 -11.68
CA SER A 199 17.74 -6.41 -13.08
C SER A 199 18.52 -5.53 -14.05
N THR A 200 19.22 -4.49 -13.56
CA THR A 200 20.03 -3.60 -14.42
C THR A 200 21.45 -3.44 -13.92
N ASN A 201 22.33 -2.94 -14.81
CA ASN A 201 23.70 -2.59 -14.45
C ASN A 201 23.80 -1.46 -13.42
N ILE A 202 22.74 -0.67 -13.28
CA ILE A 202 22.70 0.45 -12.33
C ILE A 202 22.66 -0.07 -10.90
N GLY A 203 22.06 -1.25 -10.66
CA GLY A 203 22.06 -1.88 -9.34
C GLY A 203 23.45 -1.99 -8.72
N LYS A 204 24.46 -2.33 -9.52
CA LYS A 204 25.87 -2.41 -9.06
C LYS A 204 26.43 -1.05 -8.62
N SER A 205 25.86 0.05 -9.12
CA SER A 205 26.32 1.41 -8.75
C SER A 205 25.72 1.91 -7.44
N ILE A 206 24.63 1.31 -6.97
CA ILE A 206 23.90 1.74 -5.75
C ILE A 206 24.00 0.73 -4.59
N VAL A 207 24.60 -0.43 -4.82
CA VAL A 207 24.90 -1.38 -3.74
C VAL A 207 26.22 -0.97 -3.06
N PRO A 208 26.29 -0.97 -1.70
CA PRO A 208 27.51 -0.68 -0.96
C PRO A 208 28.71 -1.52 -1.43
N ALA A 209 29.86 -0.89 -1.61
CA ALA A 209 31.12 -1.55 -1.90
C ALA A 209 32.10 -1.35 -0.73
N GLU A 210 33.02 -2.33 -0.53
CA GLU A 210 34.05 -2.20 0.48
C GLU A 210 35.00 -1.03 0.15
N GLY A 211 35.35 -0.26 1.19
CA GLY A 211 36.32 0.84 1.07
C GLY A 211 35.78 2.13 0.44
N GLU A 212 34.46 2.31 0.37
CA GLU A 212 33.88 3.59 -0.08
C GLU A 212 34.20 4.70 0.95
N GLU A 213 34.73 5.82 0.45
CA GLU A 213 35.01 7.00 1.25
C GLU A 213 33.72 7.75 1.64
N ALA A 214 33.81 8.64 2.61
CA ALA A 214 32.71 9.54 2.97
C ALA A 214 32.30 10.38 1.75
N GLY A 215 30.98 10.56 1.56
CA GLY A 215 30.47 11.34 0.44
C GLY A 215 30.71 12.84 0.59
N GLY A 216 30.67 13.56 -0.53
CA GLY A 216 30.84 15.00 -0.59
C GLY A 216 29.53 15.78 -0.73
N TYR A 217 28.41 15.12 -1.01
CA TYR A 217 27.13 15.78 -1.28
C TYR A 217 26.15 15.69 -0.11
N GLY A 218 25.46 16.81 0.15
CA GLY A 218 24.39 16.87 1.14
C GLY A 218 23.12 16.12 0.68
N TYR A 219 22.32 15.66 1.64
CA TYR A 219 21.06 14.93 1.37
C TYR A 219 20.10 15.76 0.49
N GLU A 220 19.84 17.01 0.88
CA GLU A 220 18.92 17.89 0.15
C GLU A 220 19.48 18.30 -1.21
N GLU A 221 20.80 18.51 -1.29
CA GLU A 221 21.49 18.83 -2.53
C GLU A 221 21.33 17.71 -3.57
N LEU A 222 21.49 16.45 -3.17
CA LEU A 222 21.29 15.29 -4.06
C LEU A 222 19.84 15.18 -4.54
N ILE A 223 18.88 15.47 -3.67
CA ILE A 223 17.47 15.49 -4.05
C ILE A 223 17.21 16.56 -5.11
N GLU A 224 17.78 17.76 -4.93
CA GLU A 224 17.62 18.85 -5.87
C GLU A 224 18.26 18.57 -7.21
N ILE A 225 19.47 18.02 -7.22
CA ILE A 225 20.18 17.61 -8.44
C ILE A 225 19.37 16.54 -9.17
N ALA A 226 18.85 15.53 -8.47
CA ALA A 226 18.07 14.47 -9.08
C ALA A 226 16.75 15.00 -9.67
N ALA A 227 16.04 15.87 -8.96
CA ALA A 227 14.81 16.49 -9.43
C ALA A 227 15.05 17.36 -10.67
N ASP A 228 16.13 18.17 -10.71
CA ASP A 228 16.54 18.95 -11.87
C ASP A 228 16.84 18.06 -13.07
N CYS A 229 17.58 16.96 -12.86
CA CYS A 229 17.85 15.98 -13.91
C CYS A 229 16.57 15.36 -14.48
N VAL A 230 15.61 14.99 -13.63
CA VAL A 230 14.31 14.44 -14.09
C VAL A 230 13.52 15.49 -14.85
N HIS A 231 13.50 16.72 -14.38
CA HIS A 231 12.79 17.83 -15.03
C HIS A 231 13.31 18.06 -16.45
N HIS A 232 14.63 18.14 -16.64
CA HIS A 232 15.24 18.49 -17.92
C HIS A 232 15.50 17.31 -18.85
N ALA A 233 15.83 16.14 -18.30
CA ALA A 233 16.24 14.97 -19.08
C ALA A 233 15.27 13.79 -19.04
N GLY A 234 14.27 13.84 -18.17
CA GLY A 234 13.32 12.76 -17.92
C GLY A 234 13.89 11.62 -17.10
N LEU A 235 13.00 10.83 -16.49
CA LEU A 235 13.37 9.74 -15.59
C LEU A 235 14.30 8.72 -16.24
N GLY A 236 13.99 8.26 -17.48
CA GLY A 236 14.75 7.21 -18.14
C GLY A 236 16.24 7.56 -18.33
N ARG A 237 16.56 8.81 -18.68
CA ARG A 237 17.97 9.28 -18.79
C ARG A 237 18.59 9.46 -17.39
N THR A 238 17.84 10.01 -16.45
CA THR A 238 18.32 10.26 -15.09
C THR A 238 18.70 8.95 -14.40
N MET A 239 18.00 7.84 -14.66
CA MET A 239 18.32 6.52 -14.12
C MET A 239 19.68 5.95 -14.59
N LEU A 240 20.29 6.47 -15.64
CA LEU A 240 21.66 6.11 -16.04
C LEU A 240 22.72 6.87 -15.24
N MET A 241 22.39 8.04 -14.67
CA MET A 241 23.34 8.96 -14.04
C MET A 241 24.05 8.43 -12.78
N PRO A 242 23.49 7.51 -11.97
CA PRO A 242 24.23 6.86 -10.89
C PRO A 242 25.56 6.25 -11.35
N ARG A 243 25.62 5.78 -12.60
CA ARG A 243 26.87 5.28 -13.17
C ARG A 243 27.89 6.41 -13.40
N PHE A 244 27.44 7.60 -13.79
CA PHE A 244 28.32 8.77 -13.96
C PHE A 244 28.78 9.28 -12.60
N LEU A 245 27.89 9.35 -11.60
CA LEU A 245 28.22 9.70 -10.23
C LEU A 245 29.30 8.75 -9.66
N GLN A 246 29.21 7.45 -9.93
CA GLN A 246 30.19 6.46 -9.49
C GLN A 246 31.54 6.64 -10.19
N VAL A 247 31.55 6.68 -11.52
CA VAL A 247 32.77 6.55 -12.32
C VAL A 247 33.52 7.89 -12.41
N LEU A 248 32.79 8.97 -12.63
CA LEU A 248 33.39 10.30 -12.89
C LEU A 248 33.53 11.14 -11.63
N MET A 249 32.60 11.04 -10.69
CA MET A 249 32.54 11.87 -9.50
C MET A 249 32.90 11.12 -8.21
N LYS A 250 33.13 9.82 -8.31
CA LYS A 250 33.55 8.94 -7.20
C LYS A 250 32.69 9.07 -5.93
N THR A 251 31.39 9.29 -6.12
CA THR A 251 30.42 9.31 -5.03
C THR A 251 30.30 7.93 -4.36
N ASN A 252 29.87 7.89 -3.10
CA ASN A 252 29.59 6.63 -2.43
C ASN A 252 28.21 6.05 -2.80
N SER A 253 27.96 4.82 -2.42
CA SER A 253 26.69 4.10 -2.72
C SER A 253 25.47 4.77 -2.08
N SER A 254 25.60 5.32 -0.85
CA SER A 254 24.51 6.02 -0.17
C SER A 254 24.07 7.26 -0.92
N GLU A 255 25.03 8.06 -1.42
CA GLU A 255 24.74 9.23 -2.25
C GLU A 255 24.00 8.84 -3.55
N ARG A 256 24.48 7.78 -4.21
CA ARG A 256 23.85 7.27 -5.43
C ARG A 256 22.46 6.69 -5.18
N GLN A 257 22.25 6.05 -4.02
CA GLN A 257 20.93 5.57 -3.60
C GLN A 257 19.98 6.75 -3.36
N ILE A 258 20.40 7.79 -2.62
CA ILE A 258 19.60 9.00 -2.42
C ILE A 258 19.22 9.63 -3.77
N PHE A 259 20.16 9.73 -4.71
CA PHE A 259 19.90 10.25 -6.04
C PHE A 259 18.84 9.45 -6.80
N VAL A 260 18.92 8.11 -6.79
CA VAL A 260 17.94 7.24 -7.46
C VAL A 260 16.55 7.36 -6.83
N ASP A 261 16.48 7.30 -5.51
CA ASP A 261 15.21 7.44 -4.77
C ASP A 261 14.59 8.82 -5.04
N ALA A 262 15.40 9.86 -5.06
CA ALA A 262 14.96 11.23 -5.34
C ALA A 262 14.48 11.40 -6.78
N ALA A 263 15.15 10.80 -7.75
CA ALA A 263 14.73 10.85 -9.14
C ALA A 263 13.37 10.16 -9.36
N ILE A 264 13.13 9.01 -8.71
CA ILE A 264 11.85 8.32 -8.74
C ILE A 264 10.77 9.18 -8.07
N ALA A 265 11.05 9.73 -6.90
CA ALA A 265 10.13 10.61 -6.19
C ALA A 265 9.79 11.89 -6.96
N ALA A 266 10.79 12.47 -7.68
CA ALA A 266 10.57 13.62 -8.56
C ALA A 266 9.65 13.32 -9.74
N ASP A 267 9.72 12.11 -10.30
CA ASP A 267 8.77 11.68 -11.34
C ASP A 267 7.37 11.47 -10.79
N ASP A 268 7.25 10.94 -9.56
CA ASP A 268 5.98 10.77 -8.86
C ASP A 268 5.25 12.09 -8.60
N LEU A 269 5.95 13.22 -8.48
CA LEU A 269 5.30 14.53 -8.32
C LEU A 269 4.30 14.83 -9.45
N LYS A 270 4.49 14.23 -10.63
CA LYS A 270 3.52 14.34 -11.74
C LYS A 270 2.16 13.77 -11.35
N ALA A 271 2.11 12.67 -10.61
CA ALA A 271 0.86 12.11 -10.12
C ALA A 271 0.20 13.03 -9.06
N PHE A 272 1.00 13.67 -8.20
CA PHE A 272 0.48 14.68 -7.27
C PHE A 272 -0.08 15.90 -8.01
N HIS A 273 0.59 16.38 -9.04
CA HIS A 273 0.08 17.46 -9.90
C HIS A 273 -1.21 17.06 -10.60
N GLU A 274 -1.29 15.83 -11.12
CA GLU A 274 -2.50 15.29 -11.75
C GLU A 274 -3.68 15.30 -10.78
N MET A 275 -3.51 14.76 -9.57
CA MET A 275 -4.53 14.78 -8.51
C MET A 275 -4.96 16.19 -8.17
N ARG A 276 -4.01 17.12 -7.98
CA ARG A 276 -4.29 18.53 -7.69
C ARG A 276 -5.05 19.22 -8.82
N SER A 277 -4.70 18.96 -10.08
CA SER A 277 -5.36 19.54 -11.25
C SER A 277 -6.83 19.12 -11.37
N GLN A 278 -7.17 17.96 -10.82
CA GLN A 278 -8.53 17.42 -10.74
C GLN A 278 -9.29 17.87 -9.49
N GLY A 279 -8.68 18.67 -8.61
CA GLY A 279 -9.27 19.15 -7.36
C GLY A 279 -9.08 18.19 -6.17
N TYR A 280 -8.37 17.08 -6.33
CA TYR A 280 -8.12 16.09 -5.27
C TYR A 280 -6.86 16.43 -4.47
N HIS A 281 -6.90 17.53 -3.73
CA HIS A 281 -5.80 17.98 -2.88
C HIS A 281 -6.30 18.63 -1.59
N SER A 282 -5.41 18.68 -0.61
CA SER A 282 -5.64 19.32 0.69
C SER A 282 -4.35 20.01 1.16
N ASP A 283 -4.43 20.73 2.28
CA ASP A 283 -3.26 21.30 2.95
C ASP A 283 -2.64 20.33 3.97
N PHE A 284 -3.24 19.15 4.16
CA PHE A 284 -2.77 18.12 5.08
C PHE A 284 -2.50 16.80 4.34
N TYR A 285 -1.29 16.27 4.53
CA TYR A 285 -0.87 14.96 4.03
C TYR A 285 -0.43 14.05 5.18
N LEU A 286 -0.85 12.79 5.16
CA LEU A 286 -0.26 11.75 5.99
C LEU A 286 0.44 10.75 5.10
N LEU A 287 1.77 10.67 5.22
CA LEU A 287 2.62 9.72 4.50
C LEU A 287 2.83 8.49 5.38
N TYR A 288 2.76 7.30 4.80
CA TYR A 288 3.06 6.08 5.55
C TYR A 288 3.84 5.07 4.71
N GLY A 289 4.79 4.39 5.35
CA GLY A 289 5.69 3.44 4.69
C GLY A 289 7.11 3.51 5.24
N HIS A 290 8.11 3.31 4.38
CA HIS A 290 9.51 3.34 4.81
C HIS A 290 9.95 4.75 5.22
N GLU A 291 10.64 4.88 6.35
CA GLU A 291 11.05 6.17 6.93
C GLU A 291 11.81 7.07 5.94
N SER A 292 12.80 6.51 5.24
CA SER A 292 13.60 7.28 4.28
C SER A 292 12.75 7.87 3.15
N ARG A 293 11.74 7.11 2.66
CA ARG A 293 10.81 7.60 1.64
C ARG A 293 9.88 8.66 2.22
N CYS A 294 9.33 8.46 3.41
CA CYS A 294 8.50 9.48 4.07
C CYS A 294 9.27 10.79 4.22
N ARG A 295 10.54 10.75 4.66
CA ARG A 295 11.41 11.92 4.77
C ARG A 295 11.61 12.61 3.43
N MET A 296 11.92 11.86 2.37
CA MET A 296 12.16 12.39 1.03
C MET A 296 10.91 13.04 0.44
N TYR A 297 9.78 12.36 0.47
CA TYR A 297 8.52 12.92 -0.03
C TYR A 297 8.06 14.14 0.79
N THR A 298 8.31 14.16 2.10
CA THR A 298 8.03 15.34 2.94
C THR A 298 8.81 16.56 2.45
N TYR A 299 10.11 16.39 2.17
CA TYR A 299 10.93 17.46 1.64
C TYR A 299 10.43 17.95 0.28
N MET A 300 10.22 17.01 -0.66
CA MET A 300 9.82 17.33 -2.03
C MET A 300 8.43 17.96 -2.11
N LEU A 301 7.46 17.44 -1.39
CA LEU A 301 6.09 18.00 -1.38
C LEU A 301 6.06 19.41 -0.79
N LYS A 302 6.81 19.68 0.28
CA LYS A 302 6.93 21.05 0.84
C LYS A 302 7.63 22.00 -0.09
N LYS A 303 8.62 21.54 -0.82
CA LYS A 303 9.32 22.35 -1.82
C LYS A 303 8.40 22.67 -3.01
N GLU A 304 7.68 21.70 -3.51
CA GLU A 304 6.84 21.81 -4.70
C GLU A 304 5.53 22.56 -4.46
N PHE A 305 4.84 22.26 -3.35
CA PHE A 305 3.50 22.79 -3.09
C PHE A 305 3.44 23.84 -1.97
N GLY A 306 4.58 24.14 -1.37
CA GLY A 306 4.73 25.18 -0.36
C GLY A 306 4.98 24.65 1.05
N ARG A 307 5.74 25.43 1.83
CA ARG A 307 6.14 25.08 3.20
C ARG A 307 4.98 25.06 4.20
N GLN A 308 3.84 25.65 3.85
CA GLN A 308 2.62 25.68 4.65
C GLN A 308 1.92 24.32 4.70
N LEU A 309 2.28 23.35 3.81
CA LEU A 309 1.71 22.01 3.89
C LEU A 309 2.01 21.36 5.23
N GLU A 310 0.96 20.92 5.92
CA GLU A 310 1.10 20.07 7.09
C GLU A 310 1.29 18.62 6.63
N ILE A 311 2.45 18.04 6.97
CA ILE A 311 2.76 16.66 6.61
C ILE A 311 3.11 15.90 7.87
N LYS A 312 2.36 14.80 8.12
CA LYS A 312 2.67 13.81 9.14
C LYS A 312 3.18 12.53 8.48
N SER A 313 4.05 11.80 9.18
CA SER A 313 4.60 10.54 8.70
C SER A 313 4.40 9.43 9.72
N VAL A 314 4.05 8.23 9.23
CA VAL A 314 3.93 7.00 10.00
C VAL A 314 4.80 5.93 9.35
N HIS A 315 5.78 5.42 10.10
CA HIS A 315 6.78 4.50 9.56
C HIS A 315 7.16 3.37 10.54
N SER A 316 6.65 3.36 11.77
CA SER A 316 6.89 2.25 12.67
C SER A 316 6.17 0.99 12.14
N LYS A 317 6.84 -0.15 12.24
CA LYS A 317 6.25 -1.42 11.80
C LYS A 317 4.94 -1.71 12.55
N GLU A 318 4.90 -1.41 13.83
CA GLU A 318 3.73 -1.62 14.68
C GLU A 318 2.53 -0.79 14.20
N ASP A 319 2.72 0.50 13.94
CA ASP A 319 1.66 1.36 13.43
C ASP A 319 1.17 0.91 12.05
N LEU A 320 2.09 0.51 11.14
CA LEU A 320 1.74 0.02 9.81
C LEU A 320 0.93 -1.28 9.86
N ASP A 321 1.31 -2.22 10.74
CA ASP A 321 0.57 -3.47 10.96
C ASP A 321 -0.82 -3.15 11.56
N ARG A 322 -0.89 -2.23 12.53
CA ARG A 322 -2.14 -1.79 13.17
C ARG A 322 -3.11 -1.13 12.21
N MET A 323 -2.65 -0.32 11.25
CA MET A 323 -3.53 0.29 10.24
C MET A 323 -4.36 -0.77 9.49
N THR A 324 -3.72 -1.84 9.04
CA THR A 324 -4.41 -2.92 8.32
C THR A 324 -5.35 -3.70 9.24
N VAL A 325 -4.91 -4.02 10.45
CA VAL A 325 -5.70 -4.79 11.42
C VAL A 325 -6.92 -4.00 11.88
N ASP A 326 -6.73 -2.77 12.34
CA ASP A 326 -7.82 -1.93 12.87
C ASP A 326 -8.83 -1.53 11.78
N GLY A 327 -8.35 -1.30 10.54
CA GLY A 327 -9.21 -1.07 9.40
C GLY A 327 -10.07 -2.29 9.05
N SER A 328 -9.47 -3.48 8.99
CA SER A 328 -10.18 -4.74 8.74
C SER A 328 -11.24 -5.00 9.82
N ILE A 329 -10.89 -4.81 11.09
CA ILE A 329 -11.80 -4.96 12.23
C ILE A 329 -12.96 -3.98 12.12
N ALA A 330 -12.67 -2.71 11.82
CA ALA A 330 -13.71 -1.69 11.72
C ALA A 330 -14.74 -2.04 10.65
N VAL A 331 -14.27 -2.45 9.47
CA VAL A 331 -15.14 -2.83 8.34
C VAL A 331 -16.02 -4.05 8.70
N ALA A 332 -15.44 -5.07 9.35
CA ALA A 332 -16.19 -6.26 9.76
C ALA A 332 -17.19 -5.99 10.87
N LEU A 333 -16.81 -5.20 11.89
CA LEU A 333 -17.72 -4.86 13.00
C LEU A 333 -18.89 -4.00 12.54
N GLU A 334 -18.64 -3.05 11.64
CA GLU A 334 -19.71 -2.24 11.04
C GLU A 334 -20.73 -3.13 10.32
N ARG A 335 -20.27 -4.18 9.59
CA ARG A 335 -21.12 -5.16 8.93
C ARG A 335 -22.02 -5.91 9.92
N ILE A 336 -21.43 -6.39 11.03
CA ILE A 336 -22.16 -7.12 12.07
C ILE A 336 -23.21 -6.22 12.74
N GLN A 337 -22.87 -4.96 13.02
CA GLN A 337 -23.78 -4.01 13.66
C GLN A 337 -24.97 -3.68 12.75
N ARG A 338 -24.73 -3.45 11.46
CA ARG A 338 -25.76 -3.18 10.45
C ARG A 338 -26.66 -4.37 10.22
N GLY A 339 -26.11 -5.61 10.15
CA GLY A 339 -26.88 -6.84 10.05
C GLY A 339 -27.85 -7.01 11.22
N LYS A 340 -27.38 -6.81 12.46
CA LYS A 340 -28.25 -6.86 13.65
C LYS A 340 -29.29 -5.76 13.70
N SER A 341 -28.99 -4.59 13.15
CA SER A 341 -29.95 -3.48 13.03
C SER A 341 -31.10 -3.82 12.07
N LEU A 342 -30.80 -4.46 10.94
CA LEU A 342 -31.80 -4.90 9.97
C LEU A 342 -32.70 -6.05 10.53
N GLU A 343 -32.14 -7.01 11.26
CA GLU A 343 -32.90 -8.08 11.91
C GLU A 343 -33.85 -7.59 13.01
N ARG A 344 -33.53 -6.44 13.64
CA ARG A 344 -34.42 -5.81 14.64
C ARG A 344 -35.52 -4.93 14.02
N MET A 345 -35.40 -4.56 12.76
CA MET A 345 -36.39 -3.75 12.02
C MET A 345 -37.35 -4.60 11.17
N MET A 346 -37.07 -5.89 10.99
CA MET A 346 -37.95 -6.91 10.41
C MET A 346 -38.66 -7.71 11.51
#